data_877228d768f7bc7be3be71274f75f3fe
#
_entry.id   877228d768f7bc7be3be71274f75f3fe
#
_cell.length_a   1.000
_cell.length_b   1.000
_cell.length_c   1.000
_cell.angle_alpha   90.00
_cell.angle_beta   90.00
_cell.angle_gamma   90.00
#
_symmetry.space_group_name_H-M   'P 1'
#
loop_
_entity.id
_entity.type
_entity.pdbx_description
1 polymer ?
#
loop_
_entity_poly.entity_id
_entity_poly.type
_entity_poly.pdbx_seq_one_letter_code
_entity_poly.pdbx_strand_id
1 'polypeptide(L)'
;MTPYIEDPWAWQESWDRQQEAYLPDREQRFTAMLDTIDAVIDGRAPRVLDLAGGTGTISLRTLARFPTAQMTLVDLDPALLAIASASLADRATIVTADLGTPEWRSALPHREYDAVLTATALHWLPADRLGQLYAELREVLRPGGVFVNADHMPDDTLPELTKRLMDRARDRRNARYAAGSMLSWSDWWNRAGADPALGPLVARRHTIYPTGHSPEWNPPVSWHLAALTAAGFSEVGTVWRGGPDAAVAAVR
;
A
#
# COMPACT_ATOMS: atom_id res chain seq x y z
N MET A 1 -1.68 -1.76 -24.82
CA MET A 1 -1.50 -0.28 -24.81
C MET A 1 -2.17 0.25 -23.56
N THR A 2 -1.46 1.04 -22.75
CA THR A 2 -2.07 1.77 -21.63
C THR A 2 -3.03 2.82 -22.20
N PRO A 3 -4.27 2.94 -21.71
CA PRO A 3 -5.20 3.93 -22.22
C PRO A 3 -4.71 5.35 -21.91
N TYR A 4 -5.05 6.29 -22.77
CA TYR A 4 -4.80 7.71 -22.50
C TYR A 4 -5.82 8.20 -21.44
N ILE A 5 -5.32 8.66 -20.30
CA ILE A 5 -6.12 9.28 -19.25
C ILE A 5 -5.95 10.80 -19.39
N GLU A 6 -7.06 11.52 -19.60
CA GLU A 6 -7.04 12.96 -19.90
C GLU A 6 -6.45 13.78 -18.75
N ASP A 7 -6.82 13.49 -17.49
CA ASP A 7 -6.27 14.13 -16.29
C ASP A 7 -5.89 13.09 -15.23
N PRO A 8 -4.69 12.52 -15.32
CA PRO A 8 -4.24 11.52 -14.37
C PRO A 8 -4.05 12.08 -12.95
N TRP A 9 -3.75 13.37 -12.82
CA TRP A 9 -3.58 14.01 -11.52
C TRP A 9 -4.91 14.19 -10.80
N ALA A 10 -5.99 14.53 -11.50
CA ALA A 10 -7.32 14.58 -10.91
C ALA A 10 -7.78 13.19 -10.41
N TRP A 11 -7.43 12.11 -11.13
CA TRP A 11 -7.69 10.75 -10.67
C TRP A 11 -6.86 10.37 -9.45
N GLN A 12 -5.57 10.70 -9.45
CA GLN A 12 -4.67 10.47 -8.31
C GLN A 12 -5.14 11.23 -7.07
N GLU A 13 -5.47 12.51 -7.20
CA GLU A 13 -5.98 13.33 -6.10
C GLU A 13 -7.34 12.84 -5.58
N SER A 14 -8.22 12.42 -6.50
CA SER A 14 -9.52 11.82 -6.15
C SER A 14 -9.35 10.52 -5.37
N TRP A 15 -8.39 9.68 -5.75
CA TRP A 15 -8.03 8.47 -5.01
C TRP A 15 -7.49 8.81 -3.63
N ASP A 16 -6.50 9.69 -3.53
CA ASP A 16 -5.90 10.10 -2.27
C ASP A 16 -6.96 10.66 -1.30
N ARG A 17 -7.85 11.50 -1.79
CA ARG A 17 -8.96 12.08 -1.01
C ARG A 17 -9.96 11.02 -0.52
N GLN A 18 -10.27 10.04 -1.36
CA GLN A 18 -11.12 8.92 -0.98
C GLN A 18 -10.45 8.05 0.10
N GLN A 19 -9.13 7.80 -0.03
CA GLN A 19 -8.36 7.02 0.94
C GLN A 19 -8.22 7.71 2.32
N GLU A 20 -8.20 9.05 2.39
CA GLU A 20 -8.22 9.80 3.66
C GLU A 20 -9.46 9.50 4.52
N ALA A 21 -10.55 9.02 3.93
CA ALA A 21 -11.72 8.60 4.68
C ALA A 21 -11.43 7.39 5.58
N TYR A 22 -10.58 6.49 5.11
CA TYR A 22 -10.17 5.29 5.84
C TYR A 22 -8.97 5.55 6.74
N LEU A 23 -8.10 6.46 6.34
CA LEU A 23 -6.79 6.70 6.94
C LEU A 23 -6.59 8.20 7.19
N PRO A 24 -7.20 8.78 8.24
CA PRO A 24 -7.16 10.23 8.47
C PRO A 24 -5.75 10.79 8.70
N ASP A 25 -4.81 9.98 9.20
CA ASP A 25 -3.42 10.39 9.47
C ASP A 25 -2.44 9.88 8.40
N ARG A 26 -2.91 9.77 7.16
CA ARG A 26 -2.20 9.14 6.05
C ARG A 26 -0.83 9.76 5.78
N GLU A 27 -0.72 11.08 5.77
CA GLU A 27 0.55 11.77 5.52
C GLU A 27 1.58 11.58 6.65
N GLN A 28 1.14 11.51 7.91
CA GLN A 28 2.04 11.24 9.03
C GLN A 28 2.67 9.84 8.93
N ARG A 29 1.87 8.83 8.56
CA ARG A 29 2.40 7.47 8.39
C ARG A 29 3.32 7.38 7.17
N PHE A 30 3.02 8.07 6.07
CA PHE A 30 3.94 8.14 4.93
C PHE A 30 5.25 8.83 5.31
N THR A 31 5.22 9.90 6.08
CA THR A 31 6.41 10.54 6.61
C THR A 31 7.26 9.55 7.40
N ALA A 32 6.66 8.81 8.34
CA ALA A 32 7.37 7.79 9.12
C ALA A 32 7.97 6.69 8.24
N MET A 33 7.26 6.25 7.19
CA MET A 33 7.76 5.27 6.22
C MET A 33 8.97 5.81 5.44
N LEU A 34 8.93 7.07 4.99
CA LEU A 34 10.02 7.69 4.25
C LEU A 34 11.25 7.98 5.14
N ASP A 35 11.04 8.29 6.40
CA ASP A 35 12.12 8.48 7.39
C ASP A 35 12.88 7.16 7.63
N THR A 36 12.22 5.99 7.53
CA THR A 36 12.93 4.70 7.59
C THR A 36 13.81 4.45 6.37
N ILE A 37 13.42 4.93 5.17
CA ILE A 37 14.30 4.88 4.00
C ILE A 37 15.54 5.73 4.25
N ASP A 38 15.35 6.98 4.67
CA ASP A 38 16.43 7.94 4.93
C ASP A 38 17.47 7.37 5.91
N ALA A 39 16.99 6.64 6.93
CA ALA A 39 17.83 6.01 7.94
C ALA A 39 18.73 4.88 7.42
N VAL A 40 18.40 4.23 6.29
CA VAL A 40 19.12 3.05 5.79
C VAL A 40 19.93 3.28 4.51
N ILE A 41 19.81 4.47 3.87
CA ILE A 41 20.40 4.70 2.53
C ILE A 41 21.76 5.43 2.54
N ASP A 42 22.19 6.00 3.67
CA ASP A 42 23.46 6.75 3.78
C ASP A 42 23.66 7.81 2.66
N GLY A 43 22.58 8.53 2.31
CA GLY A 43 22.59 9.61 1.31
C GLY A 43 22.70 9.17 -0.16
N ARG A 44 22.70 7.87 -0.47
CA ARG A 44 22.68 7.36 -1.85
C ARG A 44 21.27 7.31 -2.42
N ALA A 45 21.15 7.24 -3.75
CA ALA A 45 19.88 7.04 -4.43
C ALA A 45 19.28 5.66 -4.06
N PRO A 46 18.10 5.58 -3.42
CA PRO A 46 17.54 4.30 -3.02
C PRO A 46 16.84 3.59 -4.20
N ARG A 47 16.88 2.24 -4.16
CA ARG A 47 15.94 1.39 -4.91
C ARG A 47 14.79 1.05 -4.00
N VAL A 48 13.60 1.49 -4.37
CA VAL A 48 12.40 1.32 -3.55
C VAL A 48 11.33 0.54 -4.32
N LEU A 49 10.75 -0.45 -3.63
CA LEU A 49 9.61 -1.22 -4.11
C LEU A 49 8.36 -0.74 -3.40
N ASP A 50 7.41 -0.20 -4.16
CA ASP A 50 6.05 0.12 -3.73
C ASP A 50 5.17 -1.11 -4.00
N LEU A 51 4.91 -1.88 -2.95
CA LEU A 51 4.25 -3.17 -3.01
C LEU A 51 2.75 -3.02 -2.83
N ALA A 52 1.96 -3.53 -3.77
CA ALA A 52 0.53 -3.25 -3.90
C ALA A 52 0.28 -1.73 -3.94
N GLY A 53 1.07 -1.04 -4.79
CA GLY A 53 1.18 0.42 -4.80
C GLY A 53 -0.03 1.16 -5.37
N GLY A 54 -1.01 0.43 -5.93
CA GLY A 54 -2.24 0.98 -6.46
C GLY A 54 -2.01 2.08 -7.49
N THR A 55 -2.47 3.29 -7.20
CA THR A 55 -2.28 4.48 -8.06
C THR A 55 -0.90 5.12 -7.94
N GLY A 56 0.01 4.55 -7.12
CA GLY A 56 1.37 5.07 -6.94
C GLY A 56 1.51 6.19 -5.90
N THR A 57 0.59 6.28 -4.96
CA THR A 57 0.62 7.30 -3.91
C THR A 57 1.94 7.34 -3.14
N ILE A 58 2.46 6.17 -2.71
CA ILE A 58 3.74 6.05 -1.99
C ILE A 58 4.89 6.39 -2.93
N SER A 59 4.85 5.87 -4.16
CA SER A 59 5.86 6.15 -5.19
C SER A 59 6.02 7.65 -5.46
N LEU A 60 4.92 8.40 -5.59
CA LEU A 60 4.94 9.86 -5.80
C LEU A 60 5.60 10.59 -4.63
N ARG A 61 5.29 10.22 -3.38
CA ARG A 61 5.88 10.83 -2.19
C ARG A 61 7.34 10.45 -2.02
N THR A 62 7.70 9.21 -2.35
CA THR A 62 9.09 8.76 -2.36
C THR A 62 9.92 9.57 -3.37
N LEU A 63 9.43 9.75 -4.58
CA LEU A 63 10.10 10.56 -5.61
C LEU A 63 10.15 12.06 -5.29
N ALA A 64 9.20 12.57 -4.52
CA ALA A 64 9.25 13.95 -4.03
C ALA A 64 10.35 14.13 -2.96
N ARG A 65 10.54 13.15 -2.06
CA ARG A 65 11.56 13.16 -1.01
C ARG A 65 12.95 12.77 -1.53
N PHE A 66 13.00 11.79 -2.45
CA PHE A 66 14.21 11.22 -3.05
C PHE A 66 14.11 11.29 -4.58
N PRO A 67 14.42 12.44 -5.20
CA PRO A 67 14.20 12.64 -6.65
C PRO A 67 14.99 11.69 -7.55
N THR A 68 16.06 11.10 -7.04
CA THR A 68 16.92 10.14 -7.76
C THR A 68 16.61 8.67 -7.43
N ALA A 69 15.56 8.41 -6.66
CA ALA A 69 15.16 7.05 -6.32
C ALA A 69 14.80 6.22 -7.57
N GLN A 70 15.21 4.96 -7.58
CA GLN A 70 14.78 3.98 -8.58
C GLN A 70 13.52 3.28 -8.06
N MET A 71 12.36 3.69 -8.59
CA MET A 71 11.07 3.17 -8.15
C MET A 71 10.62 1.97 -8.97
N THR A 72 10.16 0.94 -8.28
CA THR A 72 9.36 -0.14 -8.85
C THR A 72 8.03 -0.17 -8.13
N LEU A 73 6.93 -0.17 -8.86
CA LEU A 73 5.58 -0.32 -8.33
C LEU A 73 4.99 -1.65 -8.79
N VAL A 74 4.53 -2.46 -7.86
CA VAL A 74 3.86 -3.74 -8.14
C VAL A 74 2.41 -3.66 -7.69
N ASP A 75 1.48 -4.00 -8.57
CA ASP A 75 0.05 -4.16 -8.25
C ASP A 75 -0.59 -5.13 -9.24
N LEU A 76 -1.79 -5.60 -8.96
CA LEU A 76 -2.58 -6.47 -9.84
C LEU A 76 -3.72 -5.73 -10.54
N ASP A 77 -4.20 -4.63 -9.95
CA ASP A 77 -5.39 -3.92 -10.42
C ASP A 77 -5.10 -3.07 -11.66
N PRO A 78 -5.68 -3.42 -12.83
CA PRO A 78 -5.35 -2.76 -14.09
C PRO A 78 -5.81 -1.30 -14.14
N ALA A 79 -6.88 -0.92 -13.41
CA ALA A 79 -7.37 0.46 -13.40
C ALA A 79 -6.48 1.35 -12.54
N LEU A 80 -6.03 0.87 -11.38
CA LEU A 80 -5.11 1.60 -10.51
C LEU A 80 -3.74 1.73 -11.18
N LEU A 81 -3.22 0.67 -11.81
CA LEU A 81 -1.96 0.69 -12.54
C LEU A 81 -1.98 1.65 -13.74
N ALA A 82 -3.13 1.85 -14.40
CA ALA A 82 -3.25 2.83 -15.47
C ALA A 82 -3.09 4.26 -14.95
N ILE A 83 -3.68 4.58 -13.78
CA ILE A 83 -3.51 5.88 -13.12
C ILE A 83 -2.05 6.05 -12.69
N ALA A 84 -1.46 5.03 -12.05
CA ALA A 84 -0.05 5.04 -11.64
C ALA A 84 0.89 5.29 -12.82
N SER A 85 0.68 4.57 -13.94
CA SER A 85 1.49 4.73 -15.17
C SER A 85 1.40 6.14 -15.74
N ALA A 86 0.22 6.75 -15.73
CA ALA A 86 0.02 8.09 -16.22
C ALA A 86 0.59 9.17 -15.28
N SER A 87 0.48 9.00 -13.96
CA SER A 87 0.95 9.97 -12.96
C SER A 87 2.47 9.88 -12.72
N LEU A 88 3.05 8.68 -12.78
CA LEU A 88 4.48 8.45 -12.57
C LEU A 88 5.29 8.60 -13.85
N ALA A 89 4.67 8.41 -15.02
CA ALA A 89 5.32 8.41 -16.33
C ALA A 89 6.56 7.47 -16.35
N ASP A 90 7.72 7.97 -16.77
CA ASP A 90 8.99 7.23 -16.85
C ASP A 90 9.78 7.20 -15.52
N ARG A 91 9.22 7.77 -14.44
CA ARG A 91 9.91 7.85 -13.14
C ARG A 91 9.81 6.57 -12.30
N ALA A 92 9.00 5.60 -12.72
CA ALA A 92 8.87 4.31 -12.04
C ALA A 92 8.68 3.16 -13.02
N THR A 93 9.21 1.99 -12.69
CA THR A 93 8.89 0.75 -13.40
C THR A 93 7.60 0.17 -12.83
N ILE A 94 6.57 0.06 -13.68
CA ILE A 94 5.27 -0.52 -13.29
C ILE A 94 5.27 -2.01 -13.62
N VAL A 95 4.96 -2.83 -12.64
CA VAL A 95 4.91 -4.30 -12.73
C VAL A 95 3.52 -4.79 -12.37
N THR A 96 2.89 -5.54 -13.26
CA THR A 96 1.64 -6.24 -12.95
C THR A 96 1.96 -7.62 -12.40
N ALA A 97 1.66 -7.89 -11.13
CA ALA A 97 1.87 -9.19 -10.51
C ALA A 97 0.90 -9.45 -9.36
N ASP A 98 0.59 -10.73 -9.14
CA ASP A 98 -0.29 -11.20 -8.06
C ASP A 98 0.54 -11.59 -6.84
N LEU A 99 0.40 -10.85 -5.74
CA LEU A 99 1.03 -11.16 -4.46
C LEU A 99 0.43 -12.40 -3.78
N GLY A 100 -0.70 -12.89 -4.27
CA GLY A 100 -1.29 -14.17 -3.83
C GLY A 100 -0.44 -15.39 -4.18
N THR A 101 0.55 -15.24 -5.06
CA THR A 101 1.45 -16.32 -5.51
C THR A 101 2.92 -15.92 -5.39
N PRO A 102 3.88 -16.85 -5.21
CA PRO A 102 5.31 -16.53 -5.05
C PRO A 102 5.99 -16.04 -6.34
N GLU A 103 5.35 -16.21 -7.49
CA GLU A 103 5.87 -15.86 -8.81
C GLU A 103 6.02 -14.34 -9.02
N TRP A 104 5.37 -13.51 -8.21
CA TRP A 104 5.45 -12.04 -8.29
C TRP A 104 6.90 -11.53 -8.33
N ARG A 105 7.82 -12.22 -7.62
CA ARG A 105 9.24 -11.85 -7.56
C ARG A 105 9.96 -11.98 -8.90
N SER A 106 9.54 -12.93 -9.75
CA SER A 106 10.17 -13.17 -11.04
C SER A 106 9.94 -12.02 -12.05
N ALA A 107 8.89 -11.21 -11.80
CA ALA A 107 8.57 -10.04 -12.60
C ALA A 107 9.37 -8.78 -12.22
N LEU A 108 10.10 -8.81 -11.09
CA LEU A 108 10.84 -7.64 -10.61
C LEU A 108 12.06 -7.32 -11.48
N PRO A 109 12.29 -6.02 -11.82
CA PRO A 109 13.44 -5.60 -12.61
C PRO A 109 14.77 -5.66 -11.84
N HIS A 110 14.72 -5.66 -10.53
CA HIS A 110 15.89 -5.68 -9.64
C HIS A 110 15.87 -6.90 -8.71
N ARG A 111 17.05 -7.37 -8.35
CA ARG A 111 17.24 -8.48 -7.41
C ARG A 111 17.28 -8.04 -5.95
N GLU A 112 17.65 -6.78 -5.70
CA GLU A 112 17.81 -6.22 -4.37
C GLU A 112 17.26 -4.80 -4.31
N TYR A 113 16.51 -4.54 -3.25
CA TYR A 113 15.93 -3.23 -2.92
C TYR A 113 16.47 -2.72 -1.58
N ASP A 114 16.58 -1.40 -1.45
CA ASP A 114 16.92 -0.73 -0.20
C ASP A 114 15.74 -0.69 0.75
N ALA A 115 14.55 -0.50 0.19
CA ALA A 115 13.31 -0.46 0.94
C ALA A 115 12.16 -1.11 0.16
N VAL A 116 11.27 -1.75 0.88
CA VAL A 116 9.95 -2.19 0.40
C VAL A 116 8.89 -1.54 1.27
N LEU A 117 7.99 -0.79 0.64
CA LEU A 117 6.91 -0.07 1.29
C LEU A 117 5.56 -0.59 0.83
N THR A 118 4.61 -0.65 1.75
CA THR A 118 3.21 -0.96 1.44
C THR A 118 2.28 -0.29 2.43
N ALA A 119 1.09 0.10 2.00
CA ALA A 119 0.08 0.66 2.89
C ALA A 119 -1.33 0.20 2.50
N THR A 120 -2.11 -0.23 3.51
CA THR A 120 -3.54 -0.60 3.36
C THR A 120 -3.83 -1.58 2.22
N ALA A 121 -3.00 -2.60 2.11
CA ALA A 121 -3.10 -3.56 1.03
C ALA A 121 -2.97 -5.02 1.51
N LEU A 122 -2.08 -5.30 2.45
CA LEU A 122 -1.76 -6.68 2.81
C LEU A 122 -2.86 -7.36 3.64
N HIS A 123 -3.81 -6.62 4.17
CA HIS A 123 -5.00 -7.15 4.86
C HIS A 123 -5.96 -7.93 3.93
N TRP A 124 -5.73 -7.89 2.62
CA TRP A 124 -6.45 -8.73 1.64
C TRP A 124 -5.87 -10.13 1.49
N LEU A 125 -4.67 -10.39 2.03
CA LEU A 125 -4.03 -11.71 1.98
C LEU A 125 -4.41 -12.54 3.21
N PRO A 126 -4.65 -13.85 3.05
CA PRO A 126 -4.83 -14.74 4.20
C PRO A 126 -3.51 -14.89 4.98
N ALA A 127 -3.63 -15.27 6.26
CA ALA A 127 -2.52 -15.30 7.23
C ALA A 127 -1.31 -16.10 6.78
N ASP A 128 -1.53 -17.28 6.23
CA ASP A 128 -0.47 -18.17 5.74
C ASP A 128 0.27 -17.57 4.54
N ARG A 129 -0.48 -16.95 3.61
CA ARG A 129 0.12 -16.28 2.46
C ARG A 129 0.91 -15.04 2.88
N LEU A 130 0.38 -14.25 3.82
CA LEU A 130 1.07 -13.07 4.33
C LEU A 130 2.38 -13.45 5.04
N GLY A 131 2.37 -14.54 5.82
CA GLY A 131 3.59 -15.05 6.45
C GLY A 131 4.66 -15.47 5.42
N GLN A 132 4.25 -16.15 4.33
CA GLN A 132 5.14 -16.50 3.21
C GLN A 132 5.66 -15.25 2.50
N LEU A 133 4.80 -14.26 2.25
CA LEU A 133 5.18 -12.99 1.63
C LEU A 133 6.26 -12.28 2.45
N TYR A 134 6.19 -12.29 3.78
CA TYR A 134 7.22 -11.70 4.62
C TYR A 134 8.59 -12.36 4.43
N ALA A 135 8.65 -13.68 4.29
CA ALA A 135 9.90 -14.37 3.98
C ALA A 135 10.41 -13.99 2.57
N GLU A 136 9.52 -13.90 1.59
CA GLU A 136 9.85 -13.48 0.23
C GLU A 136 10.36 -12.04 0.17
N LEU A 137 9.77 -11.12 0.97
CA LEU A 137 10.20 -9.72 1.08
C LEU A 137 11.61 -9.60 1.66
N ARG A 138 11.95 -10.45 2.64
CA ARG A 138 13.31 -10.51 3.15
C ARG A 138 14.31 -10.90 2.06
N GLU A 139 13.95 -11.78 1.13
CA GLU A 139 14.84 -12.20 0.04
C GLU A 139 15.09 -11.09 -1.00
N VAL A 140 14.10 -10.24 -1.27
CA VAL A 140 14.23 -9.14 -2.24
C VAL A 140 14.84 -7.86 -1.66
N LEU A 141 14.97 -7.75 -0.34
CA LEU A 141 15.73 -6.67 0.30
C LEU A 141 17.23 -6.97 0.26
N ARG A 142 18.08 -5.96 0.14
CA ARG A 142 19.52 -6.12 0.41
C ARG A 142 19.79 -6.31 1.91
N PRO A 143 20.95 -6.82 2.33
CA PRO A 143 21.35 -6.77 3.75
C PRO A 143 21.32 -5.33 4.28
N GLY A 144 20.68 -5.14 5.45
CA GLY A 144 20.40 -3.82 6.03
C GLY A 144 19.31 -3.00 5.31
N GLY A 145 18.59 -3.59 4.36
CA GLY A 145 17.40 -2.97 3.76
C GLY A 145 16.18 -3.10 4.66
N VAL A 146 15.17 -2.26 4.46
CA VAL A 146 14.00 -2.16 5.35
C VAL A 146 12.69 -2.48 4.62
N PHE A 147 11.83 -3.24 5.27
CA PHE A 147 10.42 -3.38 4.92
C PHE A 147 9.57 -2.54 5.86
N VAL A 148 8.56 -1.83 5.32
CA VAL A 148 7.57 -1.10 6.13
C VAL A 148 6.17 -1.40 5.61
N ASN A 149 5.29 -1.83 6.51
CA ASN A 149 3.86 -2.00 6.27
C ASN A 149 3.06 -1.08 7.19
N ALA A 150 2.26 -0.17 6.59
CA ALA A 150 1.36 0.72 7.31
C ALA A 150 -0.09 0.30 7.06
N ASP A 151 -0.79 -0.20 8.09
CA ASP A 151 -2.13 -0.78 7.91
C ASP A 151 -3.02 -0.62 9.16
N HIS A 152 -4.25 -1.09 9.07
CA HIS A 152 -5.12 -1.33 10.20
C HIS A 152 -4.56 -2.48 11.03
N MET A 153 -3.94 -2.15 12.15
CA MET A 153 -3.30 -3.09 13.06
C MET A 153 -3.77 -2.83 14.49
N PRO A 154 -4.91 -3.42 14.88
CA PRO A 154 -5.49 -3.18 16.20
C PRO A 154 -4.53 -3.57 17.34
N ASP A 155 -4.74 -2.97 18.52
CA ASP A 155 -4.00 -3.31 19.71
C ASP A 155 -4.73 -4.42 20.46
N ASP A 156 -4.11 -5.58 20.57
CA ASP A 156 -4.66 -6.75 21.28
C ASP A 156 -4.47 -6.68 22.80
N THR A 157 -3.68 -5.72 23.28
CA THR A 157 -3.56 -5.44 24.73
C THR A 157 -4.68 -4.55 25.27
N LEU A 158 -5.43 -3.86 24.37
CA LEU A 158 -6.53 -2.96 24.69
C LEU A 158 -7.78 -3.28 23.84
N PRO A 159 -8.28 -4.52 23.80
CA PRO A 159 -9.25 -4.98 22.80
C PRO A 159 -10.55 -4.18 22.82
N GLU A 160 -11.11 -3.89 23.99
CA GLU A 160 -12.36 -3.14 24.12
C GLU A 160 -12.21 -1.67 23.76
N LEU A 161 -11.10 -1.04 24.15
CA LEU A 161 -10.83 0.35 23.77
C LEU A 161 -10.58 0.49 22.27
N THR A 162 -9.79 -0.40 21.71
CA THR A 162 -9.51 -0.46 20.27
C THR A 162 -10.79 -0.60 19.47
N LYS A 163 -11.68 -1.52 19.87
CA LYS A 163 -13.00 -1.68 19.23
C LYS A 163 -13.80 -0.37 19.25
N ARG A 164 -13.87 0.32 20.40
CA ARG A 164 -14.57 1.61 20.51
C ARG A 164 -13.95 2.69 19.63
N LEU A 165 -12.62 2.72 19.51
CA LEU A 165 -11.91 3.66 18.62
C LEU A 165 -12.26 3.39 17.16
N MET A 166 -12.28 2.12 16.74
CA MET A 166 -12.67 1.72 15.38
C MET A 166 -14.14 2.08 15.08
N ASP A 167 -15.06 1.84 16.02
CA ASP A 167 -16.47 2.21 15.86
C ASP A 167 -16.61 3.73 15.68
N ARG A 168 -15.92 4.54 16.49
CA ARG A 168 -15.93 6.01 16.36
C ARG A 168 -15.29 6.50 15.06
N ALA A 169 -14.23 5.86 14.59
CA ALA A 169 -13.62 6.17 13.30
C ALA A 169 -14.61 5.89 12.15
N ARG A 170 -15.31 4.76 12.19
CA ARG A 170 -16.36 4.41 11.24
C ARG A 170 -17.51 5.43 11.24
N ASP A 171 -17.99 5.84 12.43
CA ASP A 171 -19.05 6.84 12.54
C ASP A 171 -18.63 8.18 11.91
N ARG A 172 -17.41 8.66 12.17
CA ARG A 172 -16.87 9.88 11.56
C ARG A 172 -16.75 9.75 10.04
N ARG A 173 -16.30 8.61 9.53
CA ARG A 173 -16.22 8.34 8.09
C ARG A 173 -17.61 8.39 7.45
N ASN A 174 -18.60 7.71 8.03
CA ASN A 174 -19.97 7.71 7.53
C ASN A 174 -20.59 9.11 7.52
N ALA A 175 -20.30 9.94 8.53
CA ALA A 175 -20.74 11.33 8.55
C ALA A 175 -20.13 12.17 7.41
N ARG A 176 -18.87 11.93 7.04
CA ARG A 176 -18.22 12.58 5.89
C ARG A 176 -18.86 12.17 4.56
N TYR A 177 -19.20 10.89 4.40
CA TYR A 177 -19.93 10.40 3.21
C TYR A 177 -21.32 11.03 3.12
N ALA A 178 -22.07 11.06 4.21
CA ALA A 178 -23.39 11.66 4.25
C ALA A 178 -23.36 13.18 3.95
N ALA A 179 -22.29 13.86 4.32
CA ALA A 179 -22.09 15.28 4.01
C ALA A 179 -21.61 15.54 2.56
N GLY A 180 -21.35 14.50 1.76
CA GLY A 180 -20.87 14.63 0.39
C GLY A 180 -19.44 15.21 0.28
N SER A 181 -18.68 15.23 1.38
CA SER A 181 -17.33 15.83 1.40
C SER A 181 -16.27 14.93 0.73
N MET A 182 -16.59 13.67 0.48
CA MET A 182 -15.74 12.71 -0.23
C MET A 182 -16.56 11.56 -0.80
N LEU A 183 -16.02 10.88 -1.80
CA LEU A 183 -16.62 9.71 -2.39
C LEU A 183 -16.44 8.49 -1.46
N SER A 184 -17.47 7.66 -1.36
CA SER A 184 -17.31 6.33 -0.79
C SER A 184 -16.48 5.45 -1.73
N TRP A 185 -16.04 4.27 -1.25
CA TRP A 185 -15.36 3.28 -2.07
C TRP A 185 -16.19 2.92 -3.32
N SER A 186 -17.46 2.59 -3.14
CA SER A 186 -18.37 2.22 -4.24
C SER A 186 -18.58 3.37 -5.21
N ASP A 187 -18.75 4.60 -4.72
CA ASP A 187 -18.98 5.76 -5.58
C ASP A 187 -17.75 6.10 -6.43
N TRP A 188 -16.55 5.95 -5.84
CA TRP A 188 -15.30 6.14 -6.58
C TRP A 188 -15.17 5.12 -7.72
N TRP A 189 -15.44 3.82 -7.44
CA TRP A 189 -15.37 2.78 -8.46
C TRP A 189 -16.48 2.92 -9.51
N ASN A 190 -17.69 3.37 -9.13
CA ASN A 190 -18.76 3.69 -10.08
C ASN A 190 -18.34 4.83 -11.03
N ARG A 191 -17.71 5.88 -10.48
CA ARG A 191 -17.15 6.97 -11.28
C ARG A 191 -16.06 6.47 -12.23
N ALA A 192 -15.12 5.68 -11.75
CA ALA A 192 -14.06 5.11 -12.57
C ALA A 192 -14.62 4.17 -13.67
N GLY A 193 -15.65 3.39 -13.36
CA GLY A 193 -16.33 2.52 -14.32
C GLY A 193 -17.10 3.28 -15.42
N ALA A 194 -17.54 4.50 -15.14
CA ALA A 194 -18.20 5.38 -16.11
C ALA A 194 -17.22 6.20 -16.98
N ASP A 195 -15.95 6.23 -16.62
CA ASP A 195 -14.92 6.95 -17.39
C ASP A 195 -14.54 6.18 -18.67
N PRO A 196 -14.47 6.84 -19.84
CA PRO A 196 -14.16 6.16 -21.10
C PRO A 196 -12.82 5.43 -21.14
N ALA A 197 -11.80 5.94 -20.43
CA ALA A 197 -10.47 5.34 -20.39
C ALA A 197 -10.36 4.24 -19.33
N LEU A 198 -10.93 4.45 -18.15
CA LEU A 198 -10.84 3.52 -17.02
C LEU A 198 -11.92 2.42 -17.05
N GLY A 199 -13.11 2.69 -17.62
CA GLY A 199 -14.24 1.75 -17.62
C GLY A 199 -13.89 0.34 -18.11
N PRO A 200 -13.20 0.15 -19.24
CA PRO A 200 -12.76 -1.16 -19.71
C PRO A 200 -11.81 -1.86 -18.73
N LEU A 201 -10.97 -1.10 -18.00
CA LEU A 201 -10.04 -1.62 -17.00
C LEU A 201 -10.78 -2.01 -15.71
N VAL A 202 -11.79 -1.24 -15.30
CA VAL A 202 -12.68 -1.58 -14.19
C VAL A 202 -13.45 -2.85 -14.50
N ALA A 203 -13.93 -3.03 -15.73
CA ALA A 203 -14.55 -4.29 -16.17
C ALA A 203 -13.56 -5.47 -16.06
N ARG A 204 -12.30 -5.28 -16.50
CA ARG A 204 -11.25 -6.29 -16.35
C ARG A 204 -10.94 -6.58 -14.88
N ARG A 205 -10.89 -5.56 -14.02
CA ARG A 205 -10.74 -5.73 -12.57
C ARG A 205 -11.82 -6.68 -12.00
N HIS A 206 -13.07 -6.58 -12.43
CA HIS A 206 -14.13 -7.47 -11.98
C HIS A 206 -13.92 -8.94 -12.42
N THR A 207 -13.14 -9.21 -13.46
CA THR A 207 -12.75 -10.60 -13.80
C THR A 207 -11.62 -11.12 -12.90
N ILE A 208 -10.78 -10.24 -12.37
CA ILE A 208 -9.71 -10.60 -11.42
C ILE A 208 -10.32 -10.82 -10.02
N TYR A 209 -11.28 -9.98 -9.64
CA TYR A 209 -11.94 -10.02 -8.33
C TYR A 209 -13.46 -10.23 -8.50
N PRO A 210 -13.93 -11.43 -8.94
CA PRO A 210 -15.33 -11.66 -9.33
C PRO A 210 -16.31 -11.58 -8.16
N THR A 211 -15.85 -11.87 -6.95
CA THR A 211 -16.65 -11.78 -5.70
C THR A 211 -16.29 -10.58 -4.83
N GLY A 212 -15.53 -9.62 -5.38
CA GLY A 212 -14.86 -8.59 -4.60
C GLY A 212 -13.56 -9.11 -3.98
N HIS A 213 -12.94 -8.30 -3.14
CA HIS A 213 -11.79 -8.76 -2.36
C HIS A 213 -12.22 -9.80 -1.32
N SER A 214 -11.29 -10.64 -0.90
CA SER A 214 -11.44 -11.46 0.31
C SER A 214 -11.88 -10.59 1.49
N PRO A 215 -12.58 -11.14 2.50
CA PRO A 215 -12.84 -10.39 3.72
C PRO A 215 -11.53 -9.81 4.28
N GLU A 216 -11.56 -8.53 4.65
CA GLU A 216 -10.40 -7.89 5.29
C GLU A 216 -10.00 -8.68 6.54
N TRP A 217 -8.72 -9.00 6.63
CA TRP A 217 -8.13 -9.61 7.80
C TRP A 217 -7.10 -8.64 8.38
N ASN A 218 -7.46 -8.01 9.50
CA ASN A 218 -6.66 -7.00 10.17
C ASN A 218 -6.01 -7.59 11.43
N PRO A 219 -4.89 -8.31 11.32
CA PRO A 219 -4.21 -8.87 12.48
C PRO A 219 -3.61 -7.77 13.37
N PRO A 220 -3.47 -8.03 14.68
CA PRO A 220 -2.88 -7.05 15.59
C PRO A 220 -1.39 -6.84 15.30
N VAL A 221 -0.84 -5.73 15.80
CA VAL A 221 0.60 -5.42 15.69
C VAL A 221 1.46 -6.60 16.16
N SER A 222 1.09 -7.23 17.28
CA SER A 222 1.81 -8.37 17.85
C SER A 222 1.98 -9.52 16.86
N TRP A 223 0.94 -9.82 16.05
CA TRP A 223 1.01 -10.84 15.01
C TRP A 223 2.02 -10.46 13.92
N HIS A 224 1.98 -9.20 13.44
CA HIS A 224 2.92 -8.75 12.41
C HIS A 224 4.37 -8.83 12.89
N LEU A 225 4.65 -8.37 14.12
CA LEU A 225 5.99 -8.44 14.71
C LEU A 225 6.47 -9.89 14.83
N ALA A 226 5.62 -10.81 15.31
CA ALA A 226 5.94 -12.22 15.42
C ALA A 226 6.19 -12.86 14.03
N ALA A 227 5.34 -12.58 13.03
CA ALA A 227 5.48 -13.12 11.69
C ALA A 227 6.75 -12.62 10.98
N LEU A 228 7.09 -11.34 11.11
CA LEU A 228 8.32 -10.75 10.58
C LEU A 228 9.57 -11.34 11.25
N THR A 229 9.53 -11.54 12.58
CA THR A 229 10.61 -12.21 13.30
C THR A 229 10.77 -13.65 12.82
N ALA A 230 9.66 -14.39 12.66
CA ALA A 230 9.67 -15.76 12.14
C ALA A 230 10.18 -15.84 10.69
N ALA A 231 9.96 -14.80 9.88
CA ALA A 231 10.52 -14.67 8.52
C ALA A 231 12.04 -14.41 8.52
N GLY A 232 12.67 -14.18 9.67
CA GLY A 232 14.11 -14.05 9.86
C GLY A 232 14.66 -12.63 9.68
N PHE A 233 13.82 -11.60 9.83
CA PHE A 233 14.31 -10.21 9.92
C PHE A 233 15.12 -10.01 11.22
N SER A 234 16.20 -9.22 11.14
CA SER A 234 17.14 -9.01 12.25
C SER A 234 16.62 -8.05 13.32
N GLU A 235 15.87 -7.03 12.88
CA GLU A 235 15.21 -6.06 13.75
C GLU A 235 13.76 -5.91 13.29
N VAL A 236 12.82 -5.92 14.25
CA VAL A 236 11.39 -5.80 13.97
C VAL A 236 10.75 -4.89 15.03
N GLY A 237 9.99 -3.90 14.60
CA GLY A 237 9.38 -2.95 15.51
C GLY A 237 8.28 -2.11 14.88
N THR A 238 7.70 -1.21 15.68
CA THR A 238 6.70 -0.23 15.23
C THR A 238 7.36 1.12 15.08
N VAL A 239 7.20 1.76 13.90
CA VAL A 239 7.78 3.08 13.59
C VAL A 239 6.75 4.19 13.64
N TRP A 240 5.46 3.85 13.62
CA TRP A 240 4.36 4.80 13.76
C TRP A 240 3.13 4.12 14.36
N ARG A 241 2.32 4.87 15.12
CA ARG A 241 1.04 4.43 15.63
C ARG A 241 0.04 5.57 15.72
N GLY A 242 -1.21 5.29 15.28
CA GLY A 242 -2.33 6.23 15.34
C GLY A 242 -3.65 5.50 15.58
N GLY A 243 -4.12 5.46 16.87
CA GLY A 243 -5.33 4.73 17.22
C GLY A 243 -5.23 3.23 16.90
N PRO A 244 -6.17 2.68 16.10
CA PRO A 244 -6.15 1.26 15.71
C PRO A 244 -5.18 0.94 14.56
N ASP A 245 -4.44 1.93 14.06
CA ASP A 245 -3.54 1.79 12.92
C ASP A 245 -2.08 1.83 13.37
N ALA A 246 -1.20 1.17 12.63
CA ALA A 246 0.23 1.21 12.88
C ALA A 246 1.04 1.08 11.59
N ALA A 247 2.32 1.48 11.66
CA ALA A 247 3.34 1.09 10.69
C ALA A 247 4.39 0.24 11.41
N VAL A 248 4.55 -1.01 10.96
CA VAL A 248 5.61 -1.91 11.42
C VAL A 248 6.77 -1.86 10.43
N ALA A 249 7.98 -1.90 10.94
CA ALA A 249 9.21 -1.97 10.15
C ALA A 249 10.02 -3.21 10.51
N ALA A 250 10.76 -3.72 9.51
CA ALA A 250 11.62 -4.87 9.69
C ALA A 250 12.90 -4.71 8.85
N VAL A 251 14.07 -4.94 9.44
CA VAL A 251 15.39 -4.83 8.80
C VAL A 251 15.91 -6.21 8.46
N ARG A 252 16.42 -6.38 7.21
CA ARG A 252 17.06 -7.61 6.78
C ARG A 252 18.43 -7.81 7.39
#